data_ccb878dd9bc76f05785adcf433c4126f
#
_entry.id   ccb878dd9bc76f05785adcf433c4126f
#
_cell.length_a   1.000
_cell.length_b   1.000
_cell.length_c   1.000
_cell.angle_alpha   90.00
_cell.angle_beta   90.00
_cell.angle_gamma   90.00
#
_symmetry.space_group_name_H-M   'P 1'
#
loop_
_entity.id
_entity.type
_entity.pdbx_description
1 polymer ?
#
loop_
_entity_poly.entity_id
_entity_poly.type
_entity_poly.pdbx_seq_one_letter_code
_entity_poly.pdbx_strand_id
1 'polypeptide(L)'
;MSFVLIAPEFVTAAAGDLTNLGSSISAANASAASATTQVLAAGADEVSARIAALFGGFGLEYQAISAQVAAYHQRFVQALSTGAGAYASAEAAAAEQIVLGVINAPTQALLGRPLIGDGANATTPGGAGGGGGGLVFALFLLITFGPGREGGGDSLGWPLLFKNRICMHADDPMTSTSHIHL
;
A
#
# COMPACT_ATOMS: atom_id res chain seq x y z
N MET A 1 23.15 -12.33 0.44
CA MET A 1 21.79 -11.90 0.84
C MET A 1 20.85 -13.06 0.60
N SER A 2 20.13 -13.50 1.62
CA SER A 2 19.14 -14.57 1.48
C SER A 2 17.89 -13.96 0.86
N PHE A 3 17.57 -14.31 -0.36
CA PHE A 3 16.30 -13.92 -0.97
C PHE A 3 15.22 -14.89 -0.47
N VAL A 4 14.34 -14.42 0.38
CA VAL A 4 13.11 -15.14 0.70
C VAL A 4 12.13 -14.83 -0.42
N LEU A 5 11.90 -15.79 -1.29
CA LEU A 5 10.86 -15.67 -2.33
C LEU A 5 9.52 -15.89 -1.63
N ILE A 6 8.82 -14.82 -1.34
CA ILE A 6 7.44 -14.86 -0.85
C ILE A 6 6.54 -14.71 -2.07
N ALA A 7 5.64 -15.66 -2.28
CA ALA A 7 4.60 -15.56 -3.30
C ALA A 7 3.37 -14.86 -2.70
N PRO A 8 3.15 -13.56 -2.95
CA PRO A 8 2.08 -12.77 -2.31
C PRO A 8 0.68 -13.34 -2.58
N GLU A 9 0.51 -14.01 -3.70
CA GLU A 9 -0.74 -14.66 -4.09
C GLU A 9 -1.17 -15.77 -3.14
N PHE A 10 -0.24 -16.55 -2.59
CA PHE A 10 -0.56 -17.58 -1.58
C PHE A 10 -1.01 -16.96 -0.27
N VAL A 11 -0.39 -15.85 0.12
CA VAL A 11 -0.79 -15.12 1.34
C VAL A 11 -2.16 -14.50 1.17
N THR A 12 -2.45 -13.95 -0.01
CA THR A 12 -3.77 -13.39 -0.34
C THR A 12 -4.85 -14.47 -0.37
N ALA A 13 -4.57 -15.63 -0.96
CA ALA A 13 -5.47 -16.78 -0.95
C ALA A 13 -5.75 -17.26 0.48
N ALA A 14 -4.72 -17.41 1.31
CA ALA A 14 -4.86 -17.79 2.72
C ALA A 14 -5.69 -16.76 3.52
N ALA A 15 -5.54 -15.46 3.24
CA ALA A 15 -6.37 -14.42 3.85
C ALA A 15 -7.84 -14.56 3.44
N GLY A 16 -8.12 -14.94 2.19
CA GLY A 16 -9.45 -15.25 1.71
C GLY A 16 -10.07 -16.47 2.43
N ASP A 17 -9.31 -17.54 2.58
CA ASP A 17 -9.75 -18.74 3.30
C ASP A 17 -10.05 -18.44 4.78
N LEU A 18 -9.21 -17.64 5.42
CA LEU A 18 -9.44 -17.18 6.79
C LEU A 18 -10.70 -16.32 6.92
N THR A 19 -11.01 -15.49 5.93
CA THR A 19 -12.26 -14.71 5.88
C THR A 19 -13.48 -15.63 5.84
N ASN A 20 -13.44 -16.66 4.99
CA ASN A 20 -14.51 -17.64 4.86
C ASN A 20 -14.69 -18.45 6.16
N LEU A 21 -13.58 -18.85 6.79
CA LEU A 21 -13.59 -19.54 8.08
C LEU A 21 -14.23 -18.67 9.17
N GLY A 22 -13.84 -17.39 9.26
CA GLY A 22 -14.45 -16.44 10.21
C GLY A 22 -15.96 -16.29 10.03
N SER A 23 -16.40 -16.21 8.78
CA SER A 23 -17.84 -16.16 8.44
C SER A 23 -18.58 -17.43 8.85
N SER A 24 -17.99 -18.60 8.61
CA SER A 24 -18.57 -19.90 9.00
C SER A 24 -18.68 -20.05 10.51
N ILE A 25 -17.64 -19.65 11.26
CA ILE A 25 -17.65 -19.66 12.73
C ILE A 25 -18.73 -18.70 13.27
N SER A 26 -18.83 -17.50 12.71
CA SER A 26 -19.85 -16.52 13.10
C SER A 26 -21.26 -17.04 12.89
N ALA A 27 -21.53 -17.67 11.74
CA ALA A 27 -22.83 -18.32 11.46
C ALA A 27 -23.14 -19.45 12.43
N ALA A 28 -22.16 -20.31 12.73
CA ALA A 28 -22.33 -21.42 13.69
C ALA A 28 -22.63 -20.89 15.10
N ASN A 29 -21.89 -19.84 15.55
CA ASN A 29 -22.13 -19.22 16.86
C ASN A 29 -23.51 -18.56 16.94
N ALA A 30 -23.96 -17.89 15.88
CA ALA A 30 -25.28 -17.31 15.82
C ALA A 30 -26.38 -18.37 15.88
N SER A 31 -26.21 -19.49 15.19
CA SER A 31 -27.18 -20.60 15.20
C SER A 31 -27.27 -21.30 16.56
N ALA A 32 -26.17 -21.38 17.31
CA ALA A 32 -26.12 -22.00 18.63
C ALA A 32 -26.55 -21.04 19.77
N ALA A 33 -26.62 -19.74 19.52
CA ALA A 33 -26.79 -18.73 20.56
C ALA A 33 -28.06 -18.94 21.41
N SER A 34 -29.23 -19.12 20.79
CA SER A 34 -30.48 -19.27 21.51
C SER A 34 -30.52 -20.56 22.36
N ALA A 35 -30.05 -21.69 21.81
CA ALA A 35 -30.02 -22.96 22.50
C ALA A 35 -29.09 -22.99 23.71
N THR A 36 -27.99 -22.23 23.65
CA THR A 36 -26.99 -22.21 24.73
C THR A 36 -27.23 -21.13 25.77
N THR A 37 -27.92 -20.01 25.43
CA THR A 37 -28.22 -18.91 26.36
C THR A 37 -29.59 -19.03 27.02
N GLN A 38 -30.51 -19.82 26.44
CA GLN A 38 -31.87 -19.97 26.93
C GLN A 38 -32.13 -21.45 27.34
N VAL A 39 -31.27 -21.96 28.24
CA VAL A 39 -31.41 -23.36 28.73
C VAL A 39 -32.63 -23.43 29.62
N LEU A 40 -33.55 -24.36 29.32
CA LEU A 40 -34.74 -24.61 30.13
C LEU A 40 -34.37 -25.43 31.37
N ALA A 41 -34.99 -25.10 32.50
CA ALA A 41 -34.87 -25.88 33.72
C ALA A 41 -35.44 -27.30 33.52
N ALA A 42 -34.74 -28.33 33.99
CA ALA A 42 -35.16 -29.72 33.86
C ALA A 42 -36.39 -30.05 34.72
N GLY A 43 -36.63 -29.29 35.78
CA GLY A 43 -37.79 -29.45 36.69
C GLY A 43 -38.27 -28.07 37.20
N ALA A 44 -39.38 -28.10 37.91
CA ALA A 44 -40.00 -26.88 38.52
C ALA A 44 -39.41 -26.52 39.90
N ASP A 45 -38.23 -27.04 40.23
CA ASP A 45 -37.53 -26.82 41.49
C ASP A 45 -36.39 -25.80 41.35
N GLU A 46 -36.03 -25.18 42.49
CA GLU A 46 -35.03 -24.13 42.50
C GLU A 46 -33.60 -24.59 42.10
N VAL A 47 -33.28 -25.87 42.27
CA VAL A 47 -31.96 -26.42 41.89
C VAL A 47 -31.87 -26.51 40.38
N SER A 48 -32.90 -27.08 39.73
CA SER A 48 -32.98 -27.15 38.27
C SER A 48 -32.94 -25.75 37.64
N ALA A 49 -33.67 -24.76 38.24
CA ALA A 49 -33.65 -23.39 37.77
C ALA A 49 -32.27 -22.75 37.89
N ARG A 50 -31.57 -22.94 39.01
CA ARG A 50 -30.21 -22.41 39.20
C ARG A 50 -29.17 -23.05 38.27
N ILE A 51 -29.29 -24.35 38.01
CA ILE A 51 -28.41 -25.03 37.05
C ILE A 51 -28.64 -24.47 35.64
N ALA A 52 -29.89 -24.33 35.20
CA ALA A 52 -30.23 -23.75 33.93
C ALA A 52 -29.67 -22.30 33.77
N ALA A 53 -29.81 -21.47 34.81
CA ALA A 53 -29.28 -20.13 34.85
C ALA A 53 -27.74 -20.09 34.76
N LEU A 54 -27.04 -21.05 35.41
CA LEU A 54 -25.59 -21.19 35.34
C LEU A 54 -25.12 -21.47 33.89
N PHE A 55 -25.73 -22.45 33.24
CA PHE A 55 -25.41 -22.78 31.84
C PHE A 55 -25.75 -21.64 30.88
N GLY A 56 -26.91 -20.98 31.06
CA GLY A 56 -27.29 -19.81 30.30
C GLY A 56 -26.30 -18.66 30.47
N GLY A 57 -25.78 -18.43 31.69
CA GLY A 57 -24.74 -17.48 31.99
C GLY A 57 -23.44 -17.77 31.21
N PHE A 58 -22.95 -18.99 31.23
CA PHE A 58 -21.80 -19.40 30.42
C PHE A 58 -22.04 -19.21 28.92
N GLY A 59 -23.25 -19.48 28.45
CA GLY A 59 -23.64 -19.19 27.06
C GLY A 59 -23.49 -17.73 26.70
N LEU A 60 -23.94 -16.82 27.56
CA LEU A 60 -23.80 -15.38 27.38
C LEU A 60 -22.33 -14.91 27.40
N GLU A 61 -21.53 -15.41 28.35
CA GLU A 61 -20.09 -15.14 28.41
C GLU A 61 -19.38 -15.60 27.14
N TYR A 62 -19.70 -16.82 26.65
CA TYR A 62 -19.14 -17.32 25.40
C TYR A 62 -19.48 -16.40 24.22
N GLN A 63 -20.73 -15.94 24.10
CA GLN A 63 -21.12 -15.02 23.02
C GLN A 63 -20.34 -13.69 23.09
N ALA A 64 -20.09 -13.15 24.28
CA ALA A 64 -19.30 -11.94 24.46
C ALA A 64 -17.83 -12.15 24.03
N ILE A 65 -17.20 -13.26 24.44
CA ILE A 65 -15.83 -13.64 24.05
C ILE A 65 -15.76 -13.90 22.54
N SER A 66 -16.73 -14.61 21.99
CA SER A 66 -16.82 -14.91 20.56
C SER A 66 -16.82 -13.63 19.70
N ALA A 67 -17.55 -12.60 20.13
CA ALA A 67 -17.54 -11.31 19.44
C ALA A 67 -16.15 -10.62 19.46
N GLN A 68 -15.42 -10.72 20.57
CA GLN A 68 -14.06 -10.20 20.67
C GLN A 68 -13.10 -10.98 19.77
N VAL A 69 -13.19 -12.30 19.77
CA VAL A 69 -12.38 -13.18 18.91
C VAL A 69 -12.63 -12.88 17.44
N ALA A 70 -13.89 -12.68 17.03
CA ALA A 70 -14.25 -12.29 15.67
C ALA A 70 -13.60 -10.95 15.26
N ALA A 71 -13.59 -9.96 16.16
CA ALA A 71 -12.93 -8.69 15.90
C ALA A 71 -11.39 -8.83 15.77
N TYR A 72 -10.76 -9.68 16.57
CA TYR A 72 -9.33 -10.02 16.43
C TYR A 72 -9.03 -10.72 15.12
N HIS A 73 -9.84 -11.70 14.76
CA HIS A 73 -9.73 -12.44 13.52
C HIS A 73 -9.78 -11.50 12.29
N GLN A 74 -10.74 -10.58 12.27
CA GLN A 74 -10.85 -9.59 11.20
C GLN A 74 -9.61 -8.69 11.08
N ARG A 75 -9.08 -8.22 12.21
CA ARG A 75 -7.84 -7.41 12.22
C ARG A 75 -6.64 -8.21 11.72
N PHE A 76 -6.55 -9.48 12.12
CA PHE A 76 -5.47 -10.36 11.66
C PHE A 76 -5.54 -10.57 10.14
N VAL A 77 -6.71 -10.89 9.60
CA VAL A 77 -6.92 -11.06 8.15
C VAL A 77 -6.58 -9.77 7.39
N GLN A 78 -7.01 -8.63 7.91
CA GLN A 78 -6.68 -7.33 7.31
C GLN A 78 -5.17 -7.07 7.31
N ALA A 79 -4.48 -7.33 8.42
CA ALA A 79 -3.02 -7.16 8.50
C ALA A 79 -2.29 -8.08 7.52
N LEU A 80 -2.74 -9.33 7.40
CA LEU A 80 -2.19 -10.31 6.47
C LEU A 80 -2.36 -9.86 5.00
N SER A 81 -3.56 -9.40 4.64
CA SER A 81 -3.85 -8.87 3.30
C SER A 81 -3.03 -7.62 2.98
N THR A 82 -2.93 -6.68 3.93
CA THR A 82 -2.11 -5.47 3.76
C THR A 82 -0.63 -5.82 3.59
N GLY A 83 -0.12 -6.77 4.38
CA GLY A 83 1.24 -7.28 4.25
C GLY A 83 1.51 -7.90 2.88
N ALA A 84 0.61 -8.74 2.39
CA ALA A 84 0.72 -9.34 1.06
C ALA A 84 0.78 -8.28 -0.04
N GLY A 85 -0.08 -7.25 0.03
CA GLY A 85 -0.07 -6.12 -0.89
C GLY A 85 1.23 -5.32 -0.87
N ALA A 86 1.81 -5.10 0.32
CA ALA A 86 3.09 -4.42 0.46
C ALA A 86 4.24 -5.21 -0.19
N TYR A 87 4.26 -6.54 -0.05
CA TYR A 87 5.24 -7.39 -0.74
C TYR A 87 5.06 -7.34 -2.26
N ALA A 88 3.83 -7.45 -2.76
CA ALA A 88 3.54 -7.38 -4.19
C ALA A 88 4.00 -6.05 -4.80
N SER A 89 3.74 -4.94 -4.14
CA SER A 89 4.18 -3.61 -4.61
C SER A 89 5.71 -3.44 -4.57
N ALA A 90 6.38 -3.99 -3.55
CA ALA A 90 7.83 -3.96 -3.47
C ALA A 90 8.49 -4.80 -4.59
N GLU A 91 7.94 -5.98 -4.91
CA GLU A 91 8.42 -6.80 -6.02
C GLU A 91 8.20 -6.12 -7.37
N ALA A 92 7.04 -5.49 -7.60
CA ALA A 92 6.76 -4.73 -8.81
C ALA A 92 7.75 -3.56 -8.97
N ALA A 93 8.02 -2.80 -7.91
CA ALA A 93 8.99 -1.72 -7.92
C ALA A 93 10.42 -2.22 -8.19
N ALA A 94 10.81 -3.37 -7.62
CA ALA A 94 12.11 -3.98 -7.89
C ALA A 94 12.26 -4.43 -9.35
N ALA A 95 11.22 -5.02 -9.93
CA ALA A 95 11.19 -5.42 -11.33
C ALA A 95 11.30 -4.20 -12.25
N GLU A 96 10.58 -3.12 -11.96
CA GLU A 96 10.66 -1.86 -12.69
C GLU A 96 12.08 -1.29 -12.67
N GLN A 97 12.75 -1.27 -11.52
CA GLN A 97 14.13 -0.80 -11.39
C GLN A 97 15.11 -1.64 -12.21
N ILE A 98 14.93 -2.95 -12.29
CA ILE A 98 15.77 -3.83 -13.12
C ILE A 98 15.57 -3.49 -14.60
N VAL A 99 14.33 -3.35 -15.06
CA VAL A 99 14.01 -2.99 -16.45
C VAL A 99 14.58 -1.62 -16.81
N LEU A 100 14.38 -0.63 -15.96
CA LEU A 100 14.93 0.72 -16.14
C LEU A 100 16.46 0.70 -16.16
N GLY A 101 17.09 -0.12 -15.32
CA GLY A 101 18.54 -0.30 -15.31
C GLY A 101 19.06 -0.80 -16.66
N VAL A 102 18.43 -1.81 -17.24
CA VAL A 102 18.81 -2.38 -18.55
C VAL A 102 18.59 -1.34 -19.68
N ILE A 103 17.46 -0.63 -19.66
CA ILE A 103 17.12 0.39 -20.66
C ILE A 103 18.08 1.58 -20.59
N ASN A 104 18.44 1.99 -19.38
CA ASN A 104 19.27 3.16 -19.15
C ASN A 104 20.77 2.89 -19.29
N ALA A 105 21.23 1.64 -19.17
CA ALA A 105 22.65 1.30 -19.20
C ALA A 105 23.41 1.84 -20.45
N PRO A 106 22.91 1.71 -21.69
CA PRO A 106 23.61 2.22 -22.87
C PRO A 106 23.75 3.75 -22.87
N THR A 107 22.67 4.45 -22.51
CA THR A 107 22.67 5.92 -22.51
C THR A 107 23.46 6.50 -21.34
N GLN A 108 23.46 5.81 -20.21
CA GLN A 108 24.28 6.16 -19.07
C GLN A 108 25.77 6.02 -19.40
N ALA A 109 26.16 4.95 -20.11
CA ALA A 109 27.55 4.73 -20.50
C ALA A 109 28.04 5.73 -21.57
N LEU A 110 27.19 6.10 -22.54
CA LEU A 110 27.55 6.97 -23.65
C LEU A 110 27.41 8.46 -23.35
N LEU A 111 26.39 8.82 -22.59
CA LEU A 111 25.97 10.22 -22.39
C LEU A 111 26.02 10.67 -20.92
N GLY A 112 26.30 9.75 -19.99
CA GLY A 112 26.27 10.02 -18.55
C GLY A 112 24.88 10.36 -18.01
N ARG A 113 23.80 10.02 -18.77
CA ARG A 113 22.41 10.37 -18.44
C ARG A 113 21.50 9.17 -18.68
N PRO A 114 20.49 8.95 -17.80
CA PRO A 114 19.48 7.92 -18.05
C PRO A 114 18.61 8.29 -19.27
N LEU A 115 18.09 7.29 -19.96
CA LEU A 115 17.11 7.47 -21.02
C LEU A 115 15.74 7.83 -20.45
N ILE A 116 15.36 7.15 -19.36
CA ILE A 116 14.09 7.31 -18.64
C ILE A 116 14.41 7.43 -17.14
N GLY A 117 13.86 8.45 -16.48
CA GLY A 117 14.00 8.67 -15.04
C GLY A 117 14.77 9.93 -14.68
N ASP A 118 14.93 10.15 -13.41
CA ASP A 118 15.63 11.32 -12.87
C ASP A 118 17.15 11.15 -13.00
N GLY A 119 17.88 12.27 -13.08
CA GLY A 119 19.32 12.27 -13.05
C GLY A 119 19.86 11.88 -11.67
N ALA A 120 21.17 11.57 -11.62
CA ALA A 120 21.83 11.25 -10.37
C ALA A 120 21.75 12.44 -9.39
N ASN A 121 21.49 12.16 -8.12
CA ASN A 121 21.50 13.17 -7.07
C ASN A 121 22.92 13.73 -6.88
N ALA A 122 23.01 14.99 -6.49
CA ALA A 122 24.29 15.60 -6.13
C ALA A 122 24.93 14.82 -4.97
N THR A 123 26.22 14.50 -5.09
CA THR A 123 26.97 13.78 -4.05
C THR A 123 27.55 14.72 -2.98
N THR A 124 27.54 16.01 -3.26
CA THR A 124 28.05 17.05 -2.35
C THR A 124 26.95 18.06 -2.03
N PRO A 125 26.86 18.58 -0.80
CA PRO A 125 25.93 19.65 -0.45
C PRO A 125 26.11 20.86 -1.36
N GLY A 126 25.05 21.31 -2.04
CA GLY A 126 25.09 22.42 -3.01
C GLY A 126 25.65 22.04 -4.38
N GLY A 127 25.98 20.78 -4.63
CA GLY A 127 26.43 20.31 -5.95
C GLY A 127 25.28 20.22 -6.95
N ALA A 128 25.61 20.34 -8.25
CA ALA A 128 24.63 20.12 -9.31
C ALA A 128 24.29 18.63 -9.43
N GLY A 129 23.00 18.33 -9.49
CA GLY A 129 22.52 16.97 -9.82
C GLY A 129 22.78 16.62 -11.28
N GLY A 130 22.78 15.33 -11.59
CA GLY A 130 22.91 14.83 -12.96
C GLY A 130 21.68 15.23 -13.82
N GLY A 131 21.88 15.34 -15.12
CA GLY A 131 20.79 15.66 -16.02
C GLY A 131 19.72 14.56 -16.06
N GLY A 132 18.46 14.93 -15.90
CA GLY A 132 17.33 13.99 -15.93
C GLY A 132 17.10 13.31 -17.28
N GLY A 133 16.37 12.20 -17.26
CA GLY A 133 16.07 11.36 -18.41
C GLY A 133 14.94 11.90 -19.28
N GLY A 134 15.16 13.05 -19.90
CA GLY A 134 14.24 13.60 -20.90
C GLY A 134 14.56 13.24 -22.35
N LEU A 135 15.49 12.29 -22.57
CA LEU A 135 16.04 12.03 -23.90
C LEU A 135 15.00 11.48 -24.86
N VAL A 136 14.13 10.60 -24.43
CA VAL A 136 13.03 10.07 -25.25
C VAL A 136 12.05 11.19 -25.61
N PHE A 137 11.71 12.02 -24.65
CA PHE A 137 10.79 13.15 -24.88
C PHE A 137 11.44 14.25 -25.73
N ALA A 138 12.72 14.53 -25.51
CA ALA A 138 13.47 15.47 -26.33
C ALA A 138 13.64 14.98 -27.77
N LEU A 139 13.91 13.67 -27.95
CA LEU A 139 14.00 13.05 -29.27
C LEU A 139 12.63 13.03 -29.96
N PHE A 140 11.57 12.74 -29.25
CA PHE A 140 10.19 12.80 -29.78
C PHE A 140 9.83 14.21 -30.24
N LEU A 141 10.15 15.24 -29.44
CA LEU A 141 9.98 16.64 -29.81
C LEU A 141 10.82 17.02 -31.04
N LEU A 142 12.06 16.55 -31.11
CA LEU A 142 12.97 16.83 -32.22
C LEU A 142 12.47 16.16 -33.52
N ILE A 143 11.94 14.95 -33.43
CA ILE A 143 11.39 14.21 -34.59
C ILE A 143 10.05 14.82 -35.02
N THR A 144 9.21 15.22 -34.06
CA THR A 144 7.86 15.74 -34.35
C THR A 144 7.88 17.20 -34.76
N PHE A 145 8.81 18.01 -34.20
CA PHE A 145 8.96 19.43 -34.45
C PHE A 145 10.33 19.82 -35.00
N GLY A 146 11.00 18.89 -35.72
CA GLY A 146 12.36 19.07 -36.22
C GLY A 146 12.59 20.41 -36.94
N PRO A 147 13.86 20.84 -37.14
CA PRO A 147 14.24 22.18 -37.59
C PRO A 147 13.95 22.44 -39.07
N GLY A 148 12.74 22.14 -39.51
CA GLY A 148 12.35 22.22 -40.93
C GLY A 148 11.08 23.01 -41.21
N ARG A 149 10.60 23.87 -40.30
CA ARG A 149 9.47 24.75 -40.59
C ARG A 149 9.77 26.18 -40.18
N GLU A 150 10.62 26.79 -40.97
CA GLU A 150 10.65 28.25 -41.08
C GLU A 150 9.36 28.72 -41.71
N GLY A 151 8.38 29.08 -40.91
CA GLY A 151 7.11 29.62 -41.31
C GLY A 151 6.58 30.54 -40.23
N GLY A 152 6.87 31.82 -40.38
CA GLY A 152 6.57 32.98 -39.59
C GLY A 152 5.35 32.91 -38.67
N GLY A 153 5.47 33.56 -37.54
CA GLY A 153 4.35 34.01 -36.73
C GLY A 153 4.43 33.59 -35.25
N ASP A 154 4.78 34.56 -34.48
CA ASP A 154 4.43 34.72 -33.07
C ASP A 154 4.93 33.73 -32.02
N SER A 155 6.04 34.12 -31.45
CA SER A 155 6.60 33.67 -30.19
C SER A 155 5.63 33.92 -29.03
N LEU A 156 4.73 33.01 -28.75
CA LEU A 156 3.90 33.03 -27.54
C LEU A 156 4.07 31.79 -26.71
N GLY A 157 4.89 31.89 -25.67
CA GLY A 157 4.51 31.39 -24.35
C GLY A 157 4.85 29.97 -23.94
N TRP A 158 5.48 29.10 -24.76
CA TRP A 158 5.74 27.71 -24.39
C TRP A 158 6.99 27.43 -23.55
N PRO A 159 8.04 28.26 -23.52
CA PRO A 159 9.19 28.01 -22.66
C PRO A 159 8.91 28.20 -21.16
N LEU A 160 7.86 28.94 -20.78
CA LEU A 160 7.61 29.25 -19.36
C LEU A 160 6.83 28.16 -18.62
N LEU A 161 6.02 27.37 -19.34
CA LEU A 161 5.26 26.26 -18.73
C LEU A 161 6.15 25.07 -18.37
N PHE A 162 7.24 24.85 -19.08
CA PHE A 162 8.17 23.76 -18.80
C PHE A 162 9.15 24.11 -17.69
N LYS A 163 9.54 25.37 -17.55
CA LYS A 163 10.48 25.80 -16.50
C LYS A 163 9.87 25.68 -15.09
N ASN A 164 8.54 25.81 -14.99
CA ASN A 164 7.86 25.82 -13.70
C ASN A 164 7.48 24.40 -13.18
N ARG A 165 7.53 23.36 -14.02
CA ARG A 165 7.24 21.99 -13.58
C ARG A 165 8.48 21.18 -13.21
N ILE A 166 9.65 21.54 -13.69
CA ILE A 166 10.92 20.89 -13.38
C ILE A 166 11.53 21.43 -12.08
N CYS A 167 11.18 22.67 -11.67
CA CYS A 167 11.74 23.29 -10.45
C CYS A 167 10.86 23.12 -9.19
N MET A 168 9.68 22.49 -9.25
CA MET A 168 8.82 22.36 -8.07
C MET A 168 9.13 21.16 -7.14
N HIS A 169 10.26 20.50 -7.32
CA HIS A 169 10.63 19.39 -6.41
C HIS A 169 12.02 19.55 -5.76
N ALA A 170 12.55 20.76 -5.76
CA ALA A 170 13.90 21.01 -5.22
C ALA A 170 13.96 21.91 -3.98
N ASP A 171 12.86 22.49 -3.51
CA ASP A 171 12.90 23.39 -2.35
C ASP A 171 11.76 23.07 -1.37
N ASP A 172 12.04 22.15 -0.46
CA ASP A 172 11.33 22.08 0.81
C ASP A 172 12.33 22.26 1.95
N PRO A 173 12.57 23.49 2.41
CA PRO A 173 13.35 23.73 3.62
C PRO A 173 12.46 23.52 4.83
N MET A 174 12.63 22.42 5.53
CA MET A 174 12.23 22.24 6.91
C MET A 174 12.81 23.36 7.78
N THR A 175 12.07 24.41 8.02
CA THR A 175 12.28 25.30 9.16
C THR A 175 10.98 25.41 9.96
N SER A 176 10.77 24.42 10.81
CA SER A 176 9.88 24.55 11.94
C SER A 176 10.56 25.40 13.00
N THR A 177 10.16 26.66 13.08
CA THR A 177 10.46 27.50 14.26
C THR A 177 9.17 27.63 15.05
N SER A 178 9.02 26.81 16.06
CA SER A 178 8.02 26.96 17.11
C SER A 178 8.35 28.20 17.94
N HIS A 179 7.57 29.25 17.78
CA HIS A 179 7.47 30.32 18.79
C HIS A 179 6.31 30.03 19.72
N ILE A 180 6.66 29.59 20.91
CA ILE A 180 5.81 29.60 22.09
C ILE A 180 5.82 31.04 22.60
N HIS A 181 4.66 31.71 22.64
CA HIS A 181 4.44 32.89 23.49
C HIS A 181 3.45 32.52 24.59
N LEU A 182 3.90 32.84 25.80
CA LEU A 182 3.22 32.84 27.11
C LEU A 182 1.84 33.50 27.10
#